data_5767ed1cf7cea36cdd87116e60feed58
#
_entry.id   5767ed1cf7cea36cdd87116e60feed58
#
_cell.length_a   1.000
_cell.length_b   1.000
_cell.length_c   1.000
_cell.angle_alpha   90.00
_cell.angle_beta   90.00
_cell.angle_gamma   90.00
#
_symmetry.space_group_name_H-M   'P 1'
#
loop_
_entity.id
_entity.type
_entity.pdbx_description
1 polymer ?
#
loop_
_entity_poly.entity_id
_entity_poly.type
_entity_poly.pdbx_seq_one_letter_code
_entity_poly.pdbx_strand_id
1 'polypeptide(L)'
;VSHGCAGIVHDVQIFTKENSDELPAGVSKVVRVYIVKKRKIQVGDKMAGRHGNKGVCSLILPSEDMPYLPDGTPVDVILNPLGVPSRMNLGQILELHLGMAGKKLGVHYATPIFDSATEKDIQEEVAEAGLDPDYKTWLYDGKTGEKFDKRVSVGVMYMIRLVHMVDDKIHARATGPYSMVTQQPLGGKAQFGGQRFGEMEVWALYAYGAAHILQEVLTIKSDDVVGRVRVY
;
A
#
# COMPACT_ATOMS: atom_id res chain seq x y z
N VAL A 1 -7.76 21.67 -7.47
CA VAL A 1 -6.83 20.71 -6.84
C VAL A 1 -7.08 20.76 -5.35
N SER A 2 -7.26 19.59 -4.72
CA SER A 2 -7.49 19.51 -3.28
C SER A 2 -6.28 20.02 -2.50
N HIS A 3 -6.51 20.57 -1.30
CA HIS A 3 -5.43 21.05 -0.44
C HIS A 3 -4.40 19.93 -0.17
N GLY A 4 -3.12 20.24 -0.28
CA GLY A 4 -2.04 19.25 -0.14
C GLY A 4 -1.76 18.38 -1.38
N CYS A 5 -2.52 18.55 -2.47
CA CYS A 5 -2.25 17.89 -3.73
C CYS A 5 -1.43 18.81 -4.66
N ALA A 6 -0.41 18.27 -5.29
CA ALA A 6 0.41 18.96 -6.29
C ALA A 6 0.70 18.04 -7.47
N GLY A 7 0.97 18.60 -8.62
CA GLY A 7 1.30 17.84 -9.82
C GLY A 7 1.69 18.75 -10.97
N ILE A 8 2.05 18.13 -12.09
CA ILE A 8 2.45 18.82 -13.32
C ILE A 8 1.23 18.87 -14.25
N VAL A 9 0.94 20.03 -14.80
CA VAL A 9 -0.14 20.17 -15.79
C VAL A 9 0.30 19.43 -17.07
N HIS A 10 -0.52 18.46 -17.45
CA HIS A 10 -0.29 17.64 -18.65
C HIS A 10 -1.06 18.20 -19.85
N ASP A 11 -2.32 18.53 -19.66
CA ASP A 11 -3.19 19.01 -20.72
C ASP A 11 -4.25 19.98 -20.14
N VAL A 12 -4.75 20.89 -20.99
CA VAL A 12 -5.79 21.85 -20.66
C VAL A 12 -6.83 21.88 -21.76
N GLN A 13 -8.07 21.51 -21.43
CA GLN A 13 -9.21 21.58 -22.34
C GLN A 13 -10.14 22.71 -21.94
N ILE A 14 -10.53 23.50 -22.93
CA ILE A 14 -11.42 24.65 -22.73
C ILE A 14 -12.70 24.41 -23.50
N PHE A 15 -13.81 24.42 -22.78
CA PHE A 15 -15.16 24.26 -23.31
C PHE A 15 -15.89 25.61 -23.25
N THR A 16 -16.44 26.05 -24.37
CA THR A 16 -17.18 27.31 -24.46
C THR A 16 -18.48 27.09 -25.27
N LYS A 17 -19.45 27.94 -25.03
CA LYS A 17 -20.70 27.91 -25.79
C LYS A 17 -20.48 28.12 -27.29
N GLU A 18 -19.41 28.83 -27.66
CA GLU A 18 -19.06 29.09 -29.05
C GLU A 18 -18.61 27.83 -29.79
N ASN A 19 -18.03 26.87 -29.05
CA ASN A 19 -17.59 25.57 -29.61
C ASN A 19 -18.68 24.52 -29.62
N SER A 20 -19.94 24.91 -29.42
CA SER A 20 -21.13 24.00 -29.41
C SER A 20 -21.07 22.97 -28.26
N ASP A 21 -20.36 23.26 -27.16
CA ASP A 21 -20.29 22.38 -26.00
C ASP A 21 -21.56 22.53 -25.13
N GLU A 22 -22.09 21.42 -24.65
CA GLU A 22 -23.19 21.42 -23.68
C GLU A 22 -22.64 21.81 -22.31
N LEU A 23 -22.86 23.04 -21.90
CA LEU A 23 -22.47 23.57 -20.61
C LEU A 23 -23.65 23.63 -19.64
N PRO A 24 -23.44 23.45 -18.33
CA PRO A 24 -24.46 23.64 -17.32
C PRO A 24 -25.09 25.03 -17.39
N ALA A 25 -26.35 25.16 -16.97
CA ALA A 25 -27.04 26.43 -16.97
C ALA A 25 -26.30 27.48 -16.14
N GLY A 26 -26.12 28.69 -16.71
CA GLY A 26 -25.39 29.78 -16.04
C GLY A 26 -23.86 29.76 -16.17
N VAL A 27 -23.30 28.72 -16.79
CA VAL A 27 -21.85 28.60 -17.04
C VAL A 27 -21.52 29.08 -18.45
N SER A 28 -20.57 30.00 -18.61
CA SER A 28 -20.09 30.50 -19.90
C SER A 28 -18.87 29.75 -20.43
N LYS A 29 -18.02 29.25 -19.53
CA LYS A 29 -16.76 28.59 -19.86
C LYS A 29 -16.39 27.56 -18.81
N VAL A 30 -15.96 26.38 -19.24
CA VAL A 30 -15.38 25.33 -18.38
C VAL A 30 -13.95 25.09 -18.81
N VAL A 31 -13.05 25.12 -17.87
CA VAL A 31 -11.63 24.77 -18.07
C VAL A 31 -11.34 23.49 -17.34
N ARG A 32 -10.96 22.43 -18.07
CA ARG A 32 -10.55 21.15 -17.50
C ARG A 32 -9.04 21.04 -17.57
N VAL A 33 -8.40 21.02 -16.42
CA VAL A 33 -6.95 20.89 -16.30
C VAL A 33 -6.60 19.47 -15.89
N TYR A 34 -5.82 18.78 -16.71
CA TYR A 34 -5.32 17.44 -16.43
C TYR A 34 -3.96 17.55 -15.75
N ILE A 35 -3.89 16.98 -14.54
CA ILE A 35 -2.69 17.03 -13.70
C ILE A 35 -2.12 15.62 -13.56
N VAL A 36 -0.83 15.45 -13.83
CA VAL A 36 -0.09 14.22 -13.64
C VAL A 36 0.75 14.31 -12.37
N LYS A 37 0.65 13.31 -11.51
CA LYS A 37 1.47 13.15 -10.32
C LYS A 37 2.11 11.78 -10.33
N LYS A 38 3.44 11.72 -10.18
CA LYS A 38 4.17 10.47 -9.97
C LYS A 38 4.05 10.07 -8.51
N ARG A 39 3.30 9.01 -8.23
CA ARG A 39 3.14 8.46 -6.88
C ARG A 39 4.26 7.48 -6.59
N LYS A 40 5.19 7.85 -5.73
CA LYS A 40 6.21 6.94 -5.20
C LYS A 40 5.58 5.98 -4.18
N ILE A 41 6.24 4.83 -3.98
CA ILE A 41 5.83 3.91 -2.93
C ILE A 41 5.97 4.56 -1.56
N GLN A 42 5.01 4.32 -0.68
CA GLN A 42 5.02 4.85 0.68
C GLN A 42 4.49 3.82 1.67
N VAL A 43 4.73 4.08 2.95
CA VAL A 43 4.18 3.25 4.04
C VAL A 43 2.67 3.21 3.96
N GLY A 44 2.09 2.01 4.03
CA GLY A 44 0.66 1.78 3.89
C GLY A 44 0.22 1.33 2.49
N ASP A 45 1.09 1.38 1.49
CA ASP A 45 0.80 0.89 0.15
C ASP A 45 0.81 -0.64 0.10
N LYS A 46 -0.09 -1.20 -0.67
CA LYS A 46 -0.24 -2.65 -0.79
C LYS A 46 0.56 -3.19 -1.95
N MET A 47 1.36 -4.21 -1.66
CA MET A 47 2.14 -4.95 -2.65
C MET A 47 1.76 -6.42 -2.65
N ALA A 48 1.97 -7.09 -3.76
CA ALA A 48 1.71 -8.52 -3.91
C ALA A 48 2.67 -9.15 -4.92
N GLY A 49 2.91 -10.45 -4.78
CA GLY A 49 3.54 -11.29 -5.79
C GLY A 49 2.51 -12.02 -6.65
N ARG A 50 2.96 -13.05 -7.35
CA ARG A 50 2.12 -13.89 -8.24
C ARG A 50 1.52 -15.14 -7.57
N HIS A 51 1.78 -15.34 -6.29
CA HIS A 51 1.46 -16.58 -5.56
C HIS A 51 0.41 -16.37 -4.44
N GLY A 52 -0.44 -15.34 -4.57
CA GLY A 52 -1.39 -14.98 -3.51
C GLY A 52 -0.76 -14.35 -2.28
N ASN A 53 0.54 -14.10 -2.30
CA ASN A 53 1.26 -13.39 -1.28
C ASN A 53 1.01 -11.88 -1.40
N LYS A 54 0.46 -11.29 -0.35
CA LYS A 54 0.14 -9.87 -0.27
C LYS A 54 0.62 -9.30 1.05
N GLY A 55 1.00 -8.05 1.01
CA GLY A 55 1.45 -7.34 2.20
C GLY A 55 1.30 -5.84 2.06
N VAL A 56 1.43 -5.16 3.18
CA VAL A 56 1.40 -3.71 3.25
C VAL A 56 2.81 -3.23 3.61
N CYS A 57 3.29 -2.21 2.90
CA CYS A 57 4.57 -1.58 3.22
C CYS A 57 4.48 -0.96 4.62
N SER A 58 5.29 -1.48 5.55
CA SER A 58 5.28 -1.02 6.94
C SER A 58 6.39 -0.01 7.24
N LEU A 59 7.51 -0.09 6.54
CA LEU A 59 8.68 0.76 6.74
C LEU A 59 9.42 0.96 5.43
N ILE A 60 9.96 2.15 5.22
CA ILE A 60 10.88 2.47 4.13
C ILE A 60 12.15 2.99 4.76
N LEU A 61 13.26 2.33 4.44
CA LEU A 61 14.59 2.68 4.90
C LEU A 61 15.43 3.24 3.75
N PRO A 62 16.43 4.08 4.03
CA PRO A 62 17.46 4.41 3.07
C PRO A 62 18.23 3.15 2.64
N SER A 63 18.79 3.16 1.43
CA SER A 63 19.54 2.01 0.91
C SER A 63 20.74 1.63 1.76
N GLU A 64 21.35 2.61 2.43
CA GLU A 64 22.50 2.42 3.33
C GLU A 64 22.16 1.62 4.58
N ASP A 65 20.91 1.74 5.06
CA ASP A 65 20.41 1.04 6.25
C ASP A 65 19.87 -0.36 5.97
N MET A 66 19.73 -0.70 4.68
CA MET A 66 19.23 -2.02 4.28
C MET A 66 20.32 -3.08 4.40
N PRO A 67 19.95 -4.32 4.78
CA PRO A 67 20.88 -5.44 4.72
C PRO A 67 21.45 -5.62 3.32
N TYR A 68 22.71 -6.04 3.23
CA TYR A 68 23.40 -6.20 1.95
C TYR A 68 24.08 -7.56 1.83
N LEU A 69 24.26 -7.98 0.58
CA LEU A 69 24.97 -9.20 0.21
C LEU A 69 26.49 -9.04 0.37
N PRO A 70 27.27 -10.12 0.36
CA PRO A 70 28.73 -10.06 0.46
C PRO A 70 29.42 -9.24 -0.64
N ASP A 71 28.73 -9.05 -1.78
CA ASP A 71 29.19 -8.20 -2.90
C ASP A 71 28.89 -6.71 -2.69
N GLY A 72 28.26 -6.34 -1.57
CA GLY A 72 27.86 -4.97 -1.26
C GLY A 72 26.51 -4.55 -1.84
N THR A 73 25.79 -5.42 -2.55
CA THR A 73 24.47 -5.10 -3.10
C THR A 73 23.41 -5.10 -2.00
N PRO A 74 22.71 -3.98 -1.73
CA PRO A 74 21.64 -3.95 -0.76
C PRO A 74 20.41 -4.72 -1.26
N VAL A 75 19.63 -5.30 -0.34
CA VAL A 75 18.33 -5.89 -0.66
C VAL A 75 17.29 -4.78 -0.84
N ASP A 76 16.39 -4.96 -1.81
CA ASP A 76 15.35 -3.96 -2.11
C ASP A 76 14.13 -4.08 -1.21
N VAL A 77 13.79 -5.31 -0.79
CA VAL A 77 12.58 -5.63 -0.02
C VAL A 77 12.89 -6.70 1.01
N ILE A 78 12.33 -6.54 2.20
CA ILE A 78 12.34 -7.56 3.26
C ILE A 78 10.91 -8.04 3.47
N LEU A 79 10.69 -9.34 3.29
CA LEU A 79 9.38 -9.96 3.46
C LEU A 79 9.32 -10.74 4.78
N ASN A 80 8.16 -10.67 5.45
CA ASN A 80 7.93 -11.42 6.68
C ASN A 80 7.73 -12.92 6.34
N PRO A 81 8.59 -13.83 6.82
CA PRO A 81 8.50 -15.25 6.53
C PRO A 81 7.26 -15.92 7.14
N LEU A 82 6.66 -15.35 8.18
CA LEU A 82 5.43 -15.89 8.79
C LEU A 82 4.23 -15.93 7.84
N GLY A 83 4.28 -15.20 6.75
CA GLY A 83 3.25 -15.23 5.69
C GLY A 83 3.26 -16.50 4.83
N VAL A 84 4.26 -17.37 4.95
CA VAL A 84 4.45 -18.55 4.09
C VAL A 84 3.90 -19.84 4.71
N PRO A 85 4.25 -20.25 5.94
CA PRO A 85 3.97 -21.60 6.45
C PRO A 85 2.48 -21.94 6.49
N SER A 86 1.66 -21.06 7.04
CA SER A 86 0.21 -21.30 7.18
C SER A 86 -0.55 -21.26 5.84
N ARG A 87 -0.01 -20.57 4.85
CA ARG A 87 -0.66 -20.38 3.53
C ARG A 87 -0.18 -21.39 2.49
N MET A 88 0.92 -22.09 2.76
CA MET A 88 1.46 -23.18 1.93
C MET A 88 1.69 -22.78 0.46
N ASN A 89 1.90 -21.51 0.15
CA ASN A 89 2.20 -21.01 -1.19
C ASN A 89 3.71 -21.09 -1.47
N LEU A 90 4.24 -22.31 -1.53
CA LEU A 90 5.67 -22.56 -1.68
C LEU A 90 6.25 -22.09 -3.02
N GLY A 91 5.40 -21.89 -4.03
CA GLY A 91 5.81 -21.38 -5.33
C GLY A 91 6.55 -20.03 -5.26
N GLN A 92 6.26 -19.19 -4.28
CA GLN A 92 7.00 -17.93 -4.07
C GLN A 92 8.46 -18.16 -3.69
N ILE A 93 8.75 -19.21 -2.94
CA ILE A 93 10.13 -19.57 -2.53
C ILE A 93 10.88 -20.16 -3.74
N LEU A 94 10.24 -21.04 -4.50
CA LEU A 94 10.81 -21.58 -5.72
C LEU A 94 11.12 -20.49 -6.74
N GLU A 95 10.21 -19.52 -6.92
CA GLU A 95 10.43 -18.34 -7.76
C GLU A 95 11.64 -17.52 -7.28
N LEU A 96 11.76 -17.33 -5.97
CA LEU A 96 12.86 -16.56 -5.38
C LEU A 96 14.22 -17.17 -5.75
N HIS A 97 14.35 -18.49 -5.65
CA HIS A 97 15.59 -19.20 -5.92
C HIS A 97 15.93 -19.25 -7.40
N LEU A 98 14.96 -19.62 -8.24
CA LEU A 98 15.14 -19.62 -9.69
C LEU A 98 15.44 -18.22 -10.23
N GLY A 99 14.77 -17.20 -9.68
CA GLY A 99 15.03 -15.81 -10.03
C GLY A 99 16.45 -15.33 -9.68
N MET A 100 17.03 -15.85 -8.58
CA MET A 100 18.43 -15.54 -8.24
C MET A 100 19.41 -16.22 -9.20
N ALA A 101 19.15 -17.48 -9.57
CA ALA A 101 19.91 -18.18 -10.61
C ALA A 101 19.85 -17.43 -11.93
N GLY A 102 18.65 -17.03 -12.37
CA GLY A 102 18.47 -16.27 -13.61
C GLY A 102 19.20 -14.93 -13.61
N LYS A 103 19.17 -14.20 -12.49
CA LYS A 103 19.92 -12.94 -12.36
C LYS A 103 21.44 -13.16 -12.53
N LYS A 104 21.96 -14.25 -11.98
CA LYS A 104 23.39 -14.56 -12.02
C LYS A 104 23.84 -15.08 -13.40
N LEU A 105 23.02 -15.91 -14.05
CA LEU A 105 23.26 -16.44 -15.38
C LEU A 105 22.91 -15.44 -16.51
N GLY A 106 22.15 -14.38 -16.20
CA GLY A 106 21.69 -13.40 -17.20
C GLY A 106 20.56 -13.91 -18.09
N VAL A 107 19.79 -14.89 -17.63
CA VAL A 107 18.68 -15.51 -18.37
C VAL A 107 17.33 -15.20 -17.73
N HIS A 108 16.27 -15.26 -18.54
CA HIS A 108 14.89 -15.14 -18.08
C HIS A 108 14.15 -16.45 -18.23
N TYR A 109 13.59 -16.96 -17.14
CA TYR A 109 12.81 -18.19 -17.12
C TYR A 109 11.33 -17.91 -17.38
N ALA A 110 10.73 -18.66 -18.31
CA ALA A 110 9.31 -18.71 -18.53
C ALA A 110 8.76 -20.01 -17.98
N THR A 111 7.93 -19.94 -16.94
CA THR A 111 7.36 -21.09 -16.25
C THR A 111 5.83 -21.03 -16.32
N PRO A 112 5.20 -21.50 -17.43
CA PRO A 112 3.74 -21.56 -17.54
C PRO A 112 3.14 -22.47 -16.45
N ILE A 113 1.87 -22.24 -16.09
CA ILE A 113 1.23 -22.90 -14.95
C ILE A 113 1.21 -24.44 -15.07
N PHE A 114 1.01 -24.97 -16.29
CA PHE A 114 0.89 -26.40 -16.53
C PHE A 114 2.17 -27.06 -17.09
N ASP A 115 3.20 -26.26 -17.35
CA ASP A 115 4.51 -26.73 -17.82
C ASP A 115 5.59 -25.94 -17.07
N SER A 116 5.62 -26.13 -15.78
CA SER A 116 6.48 -25.39 -14.84
C SER A 116 7.78 -26.16 -14.59
N ALA A 117 8.80 -25.43 -14.15
CA ALA A 117 10.05 -26.02 -13.69
C ALA A 117 9.82 -26.95 -12.49
N THR A 118 10.43 -28.12 -12.52
CA THR A 118 10.44 -29.05 -11.38
C THR A 118 11.49 -28.63 -10.35
N GLU A 119 11.44 -29.21 -9.16
CA GLU A 119 12.46 -28.95 -8.13
C GLU A 119 13.87 -29.36 -8.60
N LYS A 120 13.97 -30.43 -9.41
CA LYS A 120 15.23 -30.86 -9.98
C LYS A 120 15.81 -29.85 -10.96
N ASP A 121 14.98 -29.33 -11.86
CA ASP A 121 15.39 -28.29 -12.81
C ASP A 121 15.92 -27.05 -12.07
N ILE A 122 15.25 -26.65 -10.99
CA ILE A 122 15.69 -25.51 -10.17
C ILE A 122 17.05 -25.82 -9.49
N GLN A 123 17.25 -27.03 -8.99
CA GLN A 123 18.52 -27.43 -8.37
C GLN A 123 19.67 -27.44 -9.41
N GLU A 124 19.43 -27.91 -10.61
CA GLU A 124 20.39 -27.88 -11.71
C GLU A 124 20.78 -26.47 -12.10
N GLU A 125 19.82 -25.59 -12.29
CA GLU A 125 20.04 -24.17 -12.62
C GLU A 125 20.77 -23.40 -11.50
N VAL A 126 20.44 -23.68 -10.23
CA VAL A 126 21.11 -23.09 -9.07
C VAL A 126 22.56 -23.57 -8.96
N ALA A 127 22.83 -24.86 -9.27
CA ALA A 127 24.16 -25.41 -9.29
C ALA A 127 25.00 -24.83 -10.45
N GLU A 128 24.41 -24.67 -11.64
CA GLU A 128 25.06 -24.02 -12.79
C GLU A 128 25.39 -22.55 -12.48
N ALA A 129 24.50 -21.83 -11.79
CA ALA A 129 24.77 -20.48 -11.30
C ALA A 129 25.86 -20.41 -10.22
N GLY A 130 26.33 -21.55 -9.70
CA GLY A 130 27.29 -21.60 -8.61
C GLY A 130 26.78 -20.98 -7.31
N LEU A 131 25.48 -21.15 -7.05
CA LEU A 131 24.85 -20.75 -5.80
C LEU A 131 24.86 -21.90 -4.78
N ASP A 132 24.68 -21.57 -3.50
CA ASP A 132 24.64 -22.56 -2.43
C ASP A 132 23.40 -23.46 -2.59
N PRO A 133 23.52 -24.79 -2.52
CA PRO A 133 22.42 -25.74 -2.61
C PRO A 133 21.34 -25.55 -1.53
N ASP A 134 21.67 -24.93 -0.42
CA ASP A 134 20.71 -24.55 0.64
C ASP A 134 19.84 -23.34 0.27
N TYR A 135 20.05 -22.72 -0.87
CA TYR A 135 19.37 -21.49 -1.31
C TYR A 135 19.48 -20.32 -0.33
N LYS A 136 20.52 -20.29 0.50
CA LYS A 136 20.72 -19.26 1.54
C LYS A 136 22.08 -18.61 1.39
N THR A 137 22.12 -17.32 1.67
CA THR A 137 23.34 -16.54 1.65
C THR A 137 23.55 -15.80 2.96
N TRP A 138 24.76 -15.29 3.16
CA TRP A 138 25.06 -14.40 4.27
C TRP A 138 24.64 -12.99 3.93
N LEU A 139 24.03 -12.33 4.90
CA LEU A 139 23.75 -10.90 4.85
C LEU A 139 24.53 -10.17 5.93
N TYR A 140 24.74 -8.89 5.70
CA TYR A 140 25.33 -7.95 6.63
C TYR A 140 24.32 -6.86 6.95
N ASP A 141 24.29 -6.41 8.20
CA ASP A 141 23.40 -5.33 8.62
C ASP A 141 23.93 -4.00 8.06
N GLY A 142 23.05 -3.26 7.38
CA GLY A 142 23.40 -1.96 6.80
C GLY A 142 23.80 -0.91 7.84
N LYS A 143 23.30 -1.00 9.06
CA LYS A 143 23.58 -0.03 10.12
C LYS A 143 24.87 -0.34 10.90
N THR A 144 25.08 -1.59 11.25
CA THR A 144 26.22 -2.01 12.09
C THR A 144 27.38 -2.52 11.26
N GLY A 145 27.14 -2.99 10.03
CA GLY A 145 28.11 -3.69 9.21
C GLY A 145 28.41 -5.11 9.68
N GLU A 146 27.74 -5.60 10.72
CA GLU A 146 27.94 -6.93 11.27
C GLU A 146 27.26 -7.99 10.42
N LYS A 147 27.89 -9.15 10.36
CA LYS A 147 27.34 -10.31 9.68
C LYS A 147 26.17 -10.89 10.48
N PHE A 148 25.09 -11.29 9.80
CA PHE A 148 23.97 -11.97 10.43
C PHE A 148 24.39 -13.30 11.06
N ASP A 149 23.78 -13.69 12.18
CA ASP A 149 24.03 -14.94 12.88
C ASP A 149 23.69 -16.17 12.06
N LYS A 150 22.75 -16.03 11.12
CA LYS A 150 22.25 -17.13 10.28
C LYS A 150 22.18 -16.71 8.82
N ARG A 151 22.35 -17.69 7.93
CA ARG A 151 22.12 -17.51 6.50
C ARG A 151 20.64 -17.26 6.23
N VAL A 152 20.33 -16.39 5.30
CA VAL A 152 18.99 -15.96 4.92
C VAL A 152 18.71 -16.30 3.45
N SER A 153 17.48 -16.68 3.13
CA SER A 153 17.06 -16.87 1.75
C SER A 153 16.90 -15.51 1.08
N VAL A 154 17.70 -15.28 0.05
CA VAL A 154 17.67 -14.05 -0.76
C VAL A 154 17.58 -14.44 -2.24
N GLY A 155 16.78 -13.73 -2.99
CA GLY A 155 16.63 -13.98 -4.41
C GLY A 155 15.84 -12.89 -5.11
N VAL A 156 15.43 -13.14 -6.33
CA VAL A 156 14.67 -12.21 -7.15
C VAL A 156 13.24 -12.71 -7.30
N MET A 157 12.29 -11.87 -6.96
CA MET A 157 10.85 -12.17 -7.04
C MET A 157 10.13 -11.07 -7.79
N TYR A 158 9.13 -11.44 -8.58
CA TYR A 158 8.25 -10.47 -9.23
C TYR A 158 7.26 -9.89 -8.22
N MET A 159 7.30 -8.58 -8.05
CA MET A 159 6.42 -7.85 -7.13
C MET A 159 5.64 -6.77 -7.87
N ILE A 160 4.38 -6.63 -7.56
CA ILE A 160 3.49 -5.61 -8.11
C ILE A 160 2.91 -4.74 -7.00
N ARG A 161 2.86 -3.44 -7.23
CA ARG A 161 2.13 -2.50 -6.39
C ARG A 161 0.66 -2.49 -6.81
N LEU A 162 -0.21 -2.76 -5.87
CA LEU A 162 -1.66 -2.76 -6.13
C LEU A 162 -2.21 -1.33 -6.07
N VAL A 163 -3.35 -1.12 -6.72
CA VAL A 163 -4.05 0.19 -6.75
C VAL A 163 -4.60 0.62 -5.38
N HIS A 164 -4.56 -0.25 -4.38
CA HIS A 164 -4.94 0.05 -3.00
C HIS A 164 -3.84 0.86 -2.29
N MET A 165 -3.69 2.11 -2.68
CA MET A 165 -2.71 3.02 -2.12
C MET A 165 -3.28 3.78 -0.92
N VAL A 166 -2.42 4.08 0.05
CA VAL A 166 -2.81 4.73 1.31
C VAL A 166 -3.39 6.13 1.08
N ASP A 167 -2.85 6.89 0.12
CA ASP A 167 -3.31 8.24 -0.19
C ASP A 167 -4.79 8.29 -0.59
N ASP A 168 -5.28 7.23 -1.22
CA ASP A 168 -6.67 7.14 -1.64
C ASP A 168 -7.61 6.75 -0.49
N LYS A 169 -7.07 6.21 0.60
CA LYS A 169 -7.83 5.66 1.75
C LYS A 169 -7.72 6.47 3.01
N ILE A 170 -6.61 7.18 3.22
CA ILE A 170 -6.43 8.02 4.40
C ILE A 170 -7.49 9.12 4.39
N HIS A 171 -8.18 9.26 5.50
CA HIS A 171 -9.24 10.24 5.66
C HIS A 171 -9.38 10.65 7.12
N ALA A 172 -9.57 11.94 7.36
CA ALA A 172 -9.85 12.51 8.65
C ALA A 172 -10.89 13.64 8.50
N ARG A 173 -11.64 13.90 9.55
CA ARG A 173 -12.64 14.94 9.61
C ARG A 173 -12.67 15.56 10.99
N ALA A 174 -12.72 16.89 11.04
CA ALA A 174 -13.12 17.63 12.23
C ALA A 174 -14.58 18.08 12.07
N THR A 175 -14.85 18.89 11.06
CA THR A 175 -16.18 19.40 10.70
C THR A 175 -16.42 19.17 9.21
N GLY A 176 -17.67 19.04 8.80
CA GLY A 176 -18.00 18.80 7.38
C GLY A 176 -19.51 18.73 7.14
N PRO A 177 -19.95 18.19 6.00
CA PRO A 177 -21.36 18.13 5.65
C PRO A 177 -22.13 17.14 6.53
N TYR A 178 -23.39 17.45 6.76
CA TYR A 178 -24.34 16.65 7.53
C TYR A 178 -25.54 16.27 6.65
N SER A 179 -26.18 15.14 6.99
CA SER A 179 -27.42 14.74 6.35
C SER A 179 -28.55 15.72 6.69
N MET A 180 -29.38 16.06 5.71
CA MET A 180 -30.51 16.98 5.92
C MET A 180 -31.60 16.40 6.85
N VAL A 181 -31.84 15.09 6.77
CA VAL A 181 -32.91 14.43 7.54
C VAL A 181 -32.47 14.09 8.94
N THR A 182 -31.35 13.35 9.06
CA THR A 182 -30.89 12.84 10.36
C THR A 182 -29.97 13.80 11.12
N GLN A 183 -29.46 14.83 10.45
CA GLN A 183 -28.47 15.77 11.01
C GLN A 183 -27.18 15.11 11.50
N GLN A 184 -26.93 13.88 11.08
CA GLN A 184 -25.71 13.15 11.35
C GLN A 184 -24.65 13.43 10.30
N PRO A 185 -23.34 13.31 10.63
CA PRO A 185 -22.28 13.38 9.62
C PRO A 185 -22.50 12.39 8.49
N LEU A 186 -22.24 12.80 7.26
CA LEU A 186 -22.25 11.88 6.10
C LEU A 186 -21.17 10.83 6.25
N GLY A 187 -21.30 9.72 5.53
CA GLY A 187 -20.30 8.65 5.50
C GLY A 187 -19.42 8.71 4.25
N GLY A 188 -18.20 8.16 4.36
CA GLY A 188 -17.28 8.00 3.24
C GLY A 188 -16.36 9.20 2.97
N LYS A 189 -15.18 8.88 2.45
CA LYS A 189 -14.15 9.88 2.12
C LYS A 189 -14.59 10.86 1.03
N ALA A 190 -15.31 10.37 0.01
CA ALA A 190 -15.75 11.18 -1.13
C ALA A 190 -16.69 12.34 -0.70
N GLN A 191 -17.45 12.15 0.36
CA GLN A 191 -18.39 13.13 0.91
C GLN A 191 -17.82 13.90 2.09
N PHE A 192 -16.53 13.78 2.35
CA PHE A 192 -15.88 14.31 3.53
C PHE A 192 -16.62 13.90 4.82
N GLY A 193 -16.98 12.61 4.87
CA GLY A 193 -17.78 12.04 5.95
C GLY A 193 -16.99 11.68 7.19
N GLY A 194 -17.72 11.37 8.27
CA GLY A 194 -17.16 10.89 9.53
C GLY A 194 -17.03 9.36 9.57
N GLN A 195 -16.35 8.89 10.60
CA GLN A 195 -16.25 7.47 10.91
C GLN A 195 -17.53 6.97 11.57
N ARG A 196 -17.89 5.71 11.29
CA ARG A 196 -18.99 5.06 11.96
C ARG A 196 -18.56 4.59 13.35
N PHE A 197 -19.24 5.08 14.37
CA PHE A 197 -19.11 4.59 15.75
C PHE A 197 -20.22 3.58 16.02
N GLY A 198 -19.92 2.32 15.86
CA GLY A 198 -20.90 1.24 15.95
C GLY A 198 -21.14 0.75 17.37
N GLU A 199 -21.98 -0.29 17.50
CA GLU A 199 -22.35 -0.90 18.79
C GLU A 199 -21.14 -1.47 19.54
N MET A 200 -20.21 -2.11 18.81
CA MET A 200 -19.02 -2.71 19.42
C MET A 200 -18.06 -1.64 19.99
N GLU A 201 -17.93 -0.51 19.34
CA GLU A 201 -17.12 0.63 19.80
C GLU A 201 -17.74 1.26 21.07
N VAL A 202 -19.06 1.29 21.15
CA VAL A 202 -19.78 1.71 22.36
C VAL A 202 -19.48 0.77 23.53
N TRP A 203 -19.43 -0.53 23.32
CA TRP A 203 -19.05 -1.50 24.34
C TRP A 203 -17.63 -1.26 24.87
N ALA A 204 -16.70 -0.90 23.99
CA ALA A 204 -15.35 -0.56 24.41
C ALA A 204 -15.32 0.64 25.35
N LEU A 205 -16.10 1.69 25.08
CA LEU A 205 -16.22 2.84 25.97
C LEU A 205 -16.90 2.48 27.30
N TYR A 206 -17.85 1.57 27.31
CA TYR A 206 -18.43 1.04 28.55
C TYR A 206 -17.37 0.34 29.40
N ALA A 207 -16.52 -0.49 28.78
CA ALA A 207 -15.47 -1.20 29.49
C ALA A 207 -14.46 -0.24 30.15
N TYR A 208 -14.17 0.90 29.52
CA TYR A 208 -13.32 1.95 30.09
C TYR A 208 -14.05 2.86 31.11
N GLY A 209 -15.38 2.81 31.22
CA GLY A 209 -16.16 3.73 32.04
C GLY A 209 -16.10 5.19 31.55
N ALA A 210 -15.84 5.41 30.26
CA ALA A 210 -15.65 6.74 29.66
C ALA A 210 -16.99 7.39 29.28
N ALA A 211 -17.84 7.68 30.27
CA ALA A 211 -19.20 8.17 30.04
C ALA A 211 -19.25 9.55 29.34
N HIS A 212 -18.35 10.46 29.69
CA HIS A 212 -18.32 11.78 29.06
C HIS A 212 -17.90 11.75 27.60
N ILE A 213 -16.95 10.89 27.24
CA ILE A 213 -16.54 10.67 25.84
C ILE A 213 -17.70 10.04 25.07
N LEU A 214 -18.39 9.06 25.64
CA LEU A 214 -19.55 8.46 25.01
C LEU A 214 -20.65 9.49 24.75
N GLN A 215 -20.94 10.35 25.73
CA GLN A 215 -21.91 11.44 25.58
C GLN A 215 -21.51 12.40 24.45
N GLU A 216 -20.27 12.80 24.39
CA GLU A 216 -19.74 13.69 23.34
C GLU A 216 -19.89 13.08 21.95
N VAL A 217 -19.51 11.79 21.79
CA VAL A 217 -19.59 11.07 20.50
C VAL A 217 -21.04 10.93 20.03
N LEU A 218 -21.98 10.67 20.94
CA LEU A 218 -23.40 10.48 20.61
C LEU A 218 -24.19 11.77 20.40
N THR A 219 -23.73 12.89 20.92
CA THR A 219 -24.47 14.17 20.88
C THR A 219 -23.79 15.21 19.99
N ILE A 220 -22.79 15.91 20.50
CA ILE A 220 -22.13 17.04 19.84
C ILE A 220 -21.48 16.62 18.53
N LYS A 221 -20.86 15.47 18.50
CA LYS A 221 -20.19 14.92 17.30
C LYS A 221 -21.15 14.18 16.34
N SER A 222 -22.41 14.07 16.67
CA SER A 222 -23.42 13.37 15.84
C SER A 222 -24.55 14.32 15.43
N ASP A 223 -25.69 14.26 16.09
CA ASP A 223 -26.94 14.91 15.66
C ASP A 223 -27.38 16.11 16.49
N ASP A 224 -26.69 16.46 17.57
CA ASP A 224 -27.01 17.64 18.39
C ASP A 224 -26.61 18.94 17.70
N VAL A 225 -27.56 19.54 16.98
CA VAL A 225 -27.35 20.80 16.25
C VAL A 225 -27.03 21.97 17.20
N VAL A 226 -27.72 22.06 18.35
CA VAL A 226 -27.52 23.13 19.31
C VAL A 226 -26.17 23.05 20.00
N GLY A 227 -25.81 21.83 20.45
CA GLY A 227 -24.50 21.55 21.04
C GLY A 227 -23.37 21.84 20.08
N ARG A 228 -23.53 21.42 18.83
CA ARG A 228 -22.56 21.67 17.74
C ARG A 228 -22.29 23.14 17.50
N VAL A 229 -23.35 23.95 17.43
CA VAL A 229 -23.24 25.41 17.25
C VAL A 229 -22.54 26.11 18.44
N ARG A 230 -22.75 25.60 19.66
CA ARG A 230 -22.07 26.15 20.85
C ARG A 230 -20.57 25.87 20.87
N VAL A 231 -20.13 24.77 20.25
CA VAL A 231 -18.71 24.39 20.19
C VAL A 231 -17.96 25.18 19.11
N TYR A 232 -18.65 25.60 18.03
CA TYR A 232 -18.09 26.48 16.98
C TYR A 232 -18.05 27.95 17.44
#